data_9b3dccb076442eefac3f9733121e30ad
#
_entry.id   9b3dccb076442eefac3f9733121e30ad
#
_cell.length_a   1.000
_cell.length_b   1.000
_cell.length_c   1.000
_cell.angle_alpha   90.00
_cell.angle_beta   90.00
_cell.angle_gamma   90.00
#
_symmetry.space_group_name_H-M   'P 1'
#
loop_
_entity.id
_entity.type
_entity.pdbx_description
1 polymer ?
#
loop_
_entity_poly.entity_id
_entity_poly.type
_entity_poly.pdbx_seq_one_letter_code
_entity_poly.pdbx_strand_id
1 'polypeptide(L)'
;MRRCDFIPLLGAGTRSAQSMRERASMKSISLRILLVVAAAALGYVVPAQAENYFCRQQFALCTSAPCIPEPGNPKVAICTCDVEDGPNLTTVACDTVKPSTDANGVRTVYSQFALKQFAQGKRTLKCAAGTPWTWCLNKPCTVDPANPKKAICACDVLRTGEWITAGGNCNTATCKTAYWSGAPLNDFNDGTDFLVKQLKLKKSPVKWCSQADAR
;
A
#
# COMPACT_ATOMS: atom_id res chain seq x y z
N MET A 1 7.76 -64.90 6.32
CA MET A 1 7.71 -66.13 7.14
C MET A 1 6.90 -65.84 8.37
N ARG A 2 5.92 -66.78 8.62
CA ARG A 2 5.05 -66.96 9.83
C ARG A 2 4.03 -65.81 10.05
N ARG A 3 2.74 -65.97 9.74
CA ARG A 3 1.61 -66.86 10.15
C ARG A 3 1.47 -66.97 11.68
N CYS A 4 0.26 -66.58 12.12
CA CYS A 4 -0.67 -67.29 13.00
C CYS A 4 -1.81 -66.32 13.29
N ASP A 5 -2.99 -66.39 12.85
CA ASP A 5 -4.11 -67.35 12.97
C ASP A 5 -4.77 -67.42 14.35
N PHE A 6 -6.10 -67.24 14.32
CA PHE A 6 -7.22 -67.91 15.04
C PHE A 6 -7.67 -67.31 16.39
N ILE A 7 -8.94 -67.29 16.76
CA ILE A 7 -10.31 -67.62 16.26
C ILE A 7 -11.34 -66.97 17.24
N PRO A 8 -12.64 -66.95 16.99
CA PRO A 8 -13.65 -66.04 17.52
C PRO A 8 -14.43 -66.61 18.74
N LEU A 9 -15.20 -65.74 19.38
CA LEU A 9 -16.30 -66.18 20.25
C LEU A 9 -17.53 -65.29 20.06
N LEU A 10 -18.59 -65.96 19.64
CA LEU A 10 -19.97 -65.48 19.54
C LEU A 10 -20.51 -65.13 20.96
N GLY A 11 -21.23 -64.05 21.05
CA GLY A 11 -22.04 -63.70 22.21
C GLY A 11 -23.19 -62.79 21.76
N ALA A 12 -24.37 -63.37 21.59
CA ALA A 12 -25.59 -62.70 21.24
C ALA A 12 -26.07 -61.73 22.33
N GLY A 13 -26.49 -60.58 21.97
CA GLY A 13 -27.11 -59.61 22.86
C GLY A 13 -27.94 -58.58 22.05
N THR A 14 -29.16 -58.96 21.70
CA THR A 14 -30.19 -58.08 21.18
C THR A 14 -30.56 -57.04 22.24
N ARG A 15 -30.08 -55.81 22.09
CA ARG A 15 -30.62 -54.65 22.80
C ARG A 15 -30.83 -53.48 21.83
N SER A 16 -32.11 -53.34 21.53
CA SER A 16 -32.84 -52.12 21.19
C SER A 16 -32.18 -51.12 20.25
N ALA A 17 -32.51 -51.23 19.00
CA ALA A 17 -32.19 -50.25 17.92
C ALA A 17 -32.73 -48.82 18.14
N GLN A 18 -33.59 -48.61 19.13
CA GLN A 18 -34.18 -47.29 19.43
C GLN A 18 -33.23 -46.34 20.17
N SER A 19 -32.41 -46.83 21.09
CA SER A 19 -31.46 -46.00 21.83
C SER A 19 -30.30 -45.44 21.00
N MET A 20 -29.94 -46.13 19.93
CA MET A 20 -28.89 -45.66 19.03
C MET A 20 -29.32 -44.52 18.08
N ARG A 21 -30.60 -44.48 17.71
CA ARG A 21 -31.12 -43.39 16.84
C ARG A 21 -31.21 -42.08 17.55
N GLU A 22 -31.61 -42.02 18.82
CA GLU A 22 -31.66 -40.77 19.58
C GLU A 22 -30.28 -40.21 19.90
N ARG A 23 -29.31 -41.06 20.21
CA ARG A 23 -27.91 -40.64 20.46
C ARG A 23 -27.20 -40.14 19.19
N ALA A 24 -27.52 -40.74 18.03
CA ALA A 24 -26.96 -40.27 16.77
C ALA A 24 -27.56 -38.91 16.36
N SER A 25 -28.86 -38.68 16.64
CA SER A 25 -29.52 -37.41 16.34
C SER A 25 -28.97 -36.26 17.20
N MET A 26 -28.77 -36.47 18.51
CA MET A 26 -28.22 -35.42 19.38
C MET A 26 -26.76 -35.08 19.07
N LYS A 27 -25.94 -36.10 18.72
CA LYS A 27 -24.54 -35.84 18.30
C LYS A 27 -24.45 -35.07 16.98
N SER A 28 -25.36 -35.32 16.04
CA SER A 28 -25.42 -34.62 14.76
C SER A 28 -25.84 -33.14 14.92
N ILE A 29 -26.78 -32.86 15.84
CA ILE A 29 -27.21 -31.48 16.11
C ILE A 29 -26.10 -30.68 16.82
N SER A 30 -25.44 -31.27 17.82
CA SER A 30 -24.32 -30.63 18.53
C SER A 30 -23.12 -30.36 17.61
N LEU A 31 -22.82 -31.27 16.68
CA LEU A 31 -21.72 -31.10 15.72
C LEU A 31 -22.02 -29.99 14.70
N ARG A 32 -23.28 -29.85 14.27
CA ARG A 32 -23.70 -28.77 13.35
C ARG A 32 -23.68 -27.40 14.01
N ILE A 33 -24.06 -27.30 15.28
CA ILE A 33 -23.98 -26.06 16.05
C ILE A 33 -22.54 -25.68 16.29
N LEU A 34 -21.64 -26.62 16.62
CA LEU A 34 -20.21 -26.39 16.78
C LEU A 34 -19.54 -25.91 15.46
N LEU A 35 -19.93 -26.47 14.30
CA LEU A 35 -19.42 -26.02 13.01
C LEU A 35 -19.91 -24.62 12.63
N VAL A 36 -21.12 -24.25 12.95
CA VAL A 36 -21.65 -22.91 12.69
C VAL A 36 -20.98 -21.86 13.61
N VAL A 37 -20.72 -22.21 14.87
CA VAL A 37 -20.01 -21.32 15.81
C VAL A 37 -18.53 -21.18 15.44
N ALA A 38 -17.88 -22.26 14.95
CA ALA A 38 -16.50 -22.19 14.47
C ALA A 38 -16.36 -21.35 13.17
N ALA A 39 -17.36 -21.39 12.29
CA ALA A 39 -17.37 -20.55 11.08
C ALA A 39 -17.59 -19.06 11.41
N ALA A 40 -18.34 -18.74 12.46
CA ALA A 40 -18.50 -17.37 12.94
C ALA A 40 -17.28 -16.82 13.67
N ALA A 41 -16.40 -17.70 14.20
CA ALA A 41 -15.14 -17.33 14.85
C ALA A 41 -13.97 -17.16 13.86
N LEU A 42 -14.12 -17.58 12.60
CA LEU A 42 -13.24 -17.16 11.51
C LEU A 42 -13.61 -15.70 11.19
N GLY A 43 -13.15 -14.80 12.06
CA GLY A 43 -13.36 -13.37 11.94
C GLY A 43 -13.05 -12.95 10.49
N TYR A 44 -14.00 -12.33 9.85
CA TYR A 44 -13.74 -11.56 8.64
C TYR A 44 -12.62 -10.58 8.99
N VAL A 45 -11.39 -10.90 8.58
CA VAL A 45 -10.30 -9.93 8.55
C VAL A 45 -10.71 -8.93 7.48
N VAL A 46 -11.47 -7.91 7.87
CA VAL A 46 -11.69 -6.75 7.02
C VAL A 46 -10.29 -6.16 6.79
N PRO A 47 -9.80 -6.12 5.55
CA PRO A 47 -8.53 -5.45 5.31
C PRO A 47 -8.65 -4.03 5.86
N ALA A 48 -7.77 -3.69 6.79
CA ALA A 48 -7.69 -2.33 7.29
C ALA A 48 -7.38 -1.43 6.08
N GLN A 49 -8.37 -0.68 5.63
CA GLN A 49 -8.12 0.35 4.63
C GLN A 49 -7.17 1.36 5.26
N ALA A 50 -6.09 1.68 4.55
CA ALA A 50 -5.17 2.69 5.01
C ALA A 50 -5.95 4.01 5.20
N GLU A 51 -5.96 4.51 6.43
CA GLU A 51 -6.65 5.74 6.76
C GLU A 51 -5.88 6.92 6.16
N ASN A 52 -6.58 7.82 5.47
CA ASN A 52 -6.00 9.02 4.92
C ASN A 52 -6.05 10.16 5.94
N TYR A 53 -4.91 10.78 6.23
CA TYR A 53 -4.80 11.92 7.12
C TYR A 53 -4.53 13.21 6.32
N PHE A 54 -5.21 14.27 6.68
CA PHE A 54 -5.03 15.60 6.10
C PHE A 54 -4.10 16.43 6.99
N CYS A 55 -2.89 16.71 6.51
CA CYS A 55 -1.89 17.46 7.24
C CYS A 55 -1.62 18.83 6.59
N ARG A 56 -1.08 19.75 7.39
CA ARG A 56 -0.60 21.06 6.93
C ARG A 56 0.78 21.28 7.53
N GLN A 57 1.81 20.94 6.76
CA GLN A 57 3.19 20.99 7.20
C GLN A 57 4.13 21.00 5.99
N GLN A 58 5.42 21.19 6.25
CA GLN A 58 6.45 21.00 5.24
C GLN A 58 6.63 19.51 4.95
N PHE A 59 6.84 19.16 3.68
CA PHE A 59 6.95 17.78 3.21
C PHE A 59 7.79 17.68 1.94
N ALA A 60 8.21 16.47 1.58
CA ALA A 60 8.83 16.19 0.30
C ALA A 60 7.76 15.77 -0.71
N LEU A 61 7.68 16.43 -1.85
CA LEU A 61 6.78 16.09 -2.95
C LEU A 61 7.54 15.23 -3.96
N CYS A 62 7.29 13.91 -3.89
CA CYS A 62 7.98 12.92 -4.71
C CYS A 62 7.15 12.37 -5.88
N THR A 63 5.97 12.88 -6.19
CA THR A 63 5.03 12.26 -7.15
C THR A 63 5.54 12.16 -8.58
N SER A 64 6.65 12.81 -8.88
CA SER A 64 7.33 12.72 -10.19
C SER A 64 8.83 12.99 -10.03
N ALA A 65 9.41 12.49 -8.97
CA ALA A 65 10.83 12.64 -8.73
C ALA A 65 11.64 11.69 -9.61
N PRO A 66 12.76 12.14 -10.20
CA PRO A 66 13.73 11.26 -10.81
C PRO A 66 14.50 10.48 -9.73
N CYS A 67 14.68 9.18 -9.96
CA CYS A 67 15.34 8.30 -9.01
C CYS A 67 16.44 7.50 -9.69
N ILE A 68 17.49 7.19 -8.93
CA ILE A 68 18.60 6.30 -9.34
C ILE A 68 18.60 5.08 -8.40
N PRO A 69 19.06 3.89 -8.85
CA PRO A 69 19.18 2.72 -7.99
C PRO A 69 20.11 3.00 -6.81
N GLU A 70 19.74 2.48 -5.63
CA GLU A 70 20.69 2.47 -4.50
C GLU A 70 21.77 1.43 -4.75
N PRO A 71 23.07 1.79 -4.65
CA PRO A 71 24.15 0.83 -4.83
C PRO A 71 24.05 -0.35 -3.84
N GLY A 72 24.06 -1.57 -4.36
CA GLY A 72 23.97 -2.80 -3.57
C GLY A 72 22.56 -3.18 -3.09
N ASN A 73 21.54 -2.37 -3.34
CA ASN A 73 20.15 -2.66 -2.94
C ASN A 73 19.14 -2.44 -4.08
N PRO A 74 18.84 -3.47 -4.88
CA PRO A 74 17.96 -3.34 -6.04
C PRO A 74 16.47 -3.10 -5.70
N LYS A 75 16.12 -3.15 -4.41
CA LYS A 75 14.75 -2.89 -3.91
C LYS A 75 14.53 -1.43 -3.52
N VAL A 76 15.58 -0.62 -3.50
CA VAL A 76 15.53 0.79 -3.11
C VAL A 76 16.12 1.66 -4.21
N ALA A 77 15.55 2.84 -4.37
CA ALA A 77 16.09 3.88 -5.22
C ALA A 77 16.15 5.22 -4.46
N ILE A 78 17.15 6.00 -4.77
CA ILE A 78 17.37 7.33 -4.21
C ILE A 78 16.70 8.35 -5.13
N CYS A 79 15.69 9.04 -4.60
CA CYS A 79 14.88 10.00 -5.33
C CYS A 79 15.17 11.43 -4.88
N THR A 80 15.25 12.36 -5.83
CA THR A 80 15.36 13.79 -5.56
C THR A 80 13.99 14.45 -5.66
N CYS A 81 13.42 14.82 -4.50
CA CYS A 81 12.08 15.37 -4.36
C CYS A 81 12.11 16.87 -4.09
N ASP A 82 11.02 17.56 -4.41
CA ASP A 82 10.84 18.97 -4.06
C ASP A 82 10.37 19.12 -2.62
N VAL A 83 10.94 20.04 -1.86
CA VAL A 83 10.44 20.42 -0.53
C VAL A 83 9.35 21.48 -0.71
N GLU A 84 8.15 21.16 -0.22
CA GLU A 84 6.97 21.98 -0.32
C GLU A 84 6.36 22.23 1.07
N ASP A 85 5.45 23.18 1.16
CA ASP A 85 4.69 23.47 2.37
C ASP A 85 3.20 23.57 2.05
N GLY A 86 2.36 23.20 3.01
CA GLY A 86 0.92 23.36 2.92
C GLY A 86 0.12 22.08 3.04
N PRO A 87 -1.10 22.07 2.48
CA PRO A 87 -1.99 20.92 2.54
C PRO A 87 -1.43 19.71 1.83
N ASN A 88 -1.41 18.58 2.53
CA ASN A 88 -0.89 17.32 2.02
C ASN A 88 -1.63 16.13 2.64
N LEU A 89 -1.40 14.95 2.08
CA LEU A 89 -1.97 13.67 2.51
C LEU A 89 -0.87 12.70 2.89
N THR A 90 -1.11 11.95 3.94
CA THR A 90 -0.33 10.81 4.42
C THR A 90 -1.27 9.67 4.82
N THR A 91 -0.79 8.44 4.89
CA THR A 91 -1.54 7.26 5.38
C THR A 91 -1.17 6.88 6.82
N VAL A 92 -0.46 7.76 7.52
CA VAL A 92 -0.15 7.64 8.95
C VAL A 92 -0.49 8.96 9.64
N ALA A 93 -0.63 8.98 10.96
CA ALA A 93 -0.96 10.20 11.69
C ALA A 93 0.05 11.34 11.43
N CYS A 94 -0.41 12.59 11.30
CA CYS A 94 0.43 13.73 10.95
C CYS A 94 1.64 13.91 11.87
N ASP A 95 1.49 13.62 13.16
CA ASP A 95 2.57 13.73 14.14
C ASP A 95 3.70 12.71 13.91
N THR A 96 3.39 11.56 13.30
CA THR A 96 4.38 10.51 12.96
C THR A 96 5.34 10.96 11.84
N VAL A 97 4.86 11.83 10.96
CA VAL A 97 5.58 12.33 9.77
C VAL A 97 5.88 13.82 9.86
N LYS A 98 6.00 14.33 11.07
CA LYS A 98 6.30 15.74 11.32
C LYS A 98 7.76 16.05 10.95
N PRO A 99 8.03 17.19 10.29
CA PRO A 99 9.38 17.65 10.04
C PRO A 99 10.18 17.78 11.33
N SER A 100 11.46 17.42 11.28
CA SER A 100 12.37 17.50 12.43
C SER A 100 13.77 17.97 12.01
N THR A 101 14.54 18.42 13.00
CA THR A 101 15.97 18.70 12.85
C THR A 101 16.69 18.00 13.99
N ASP A 102 17.71 17.23 13.67
CA ASP A 102 18.50 16.53 14.67
C ASP A 102 19.57 17.44 15.33
N ALA A 103 20.31 16.88 16.30
CA ALA A 103 21.37 17.61 17.03
C ALA A 103 22.52 18.07 16.13
N ASN A 104 22.69 17.49 14.96
CA ASN A 104 23.72 17.83 13.97
C ASN A 104 23.23 18.87 12.95
N GLY A 105 21.97 19.33 13.08
CA GLY A 105 21.36 20.27 12.14
C GLY A 105 20.78 19.61 10.88
N VAL A 106 20.76 18.28 10.79
CA VAL A 106 20.20 17.57 9.65
C VAL A 106 18.67 17.65 9.71
N ARG A 107 18.09 18.25 8.67
CA ARG A 107 16.64 18.41 8.56
C ARG A 107 16.04 17.21 7.86
N THR A 108 14.99 16.66 8.46
CA THR A 108 14.17 15.57 7.90
C THR A 108 12.76 16.07 7.62
N VAL A 109 12.27 15.77 6.44
CA VAL A 109 10.85 15.88 6.05
C VAL A 109 10.38 14.51 5.56
N TYR A 110 9.08 14.33 5.42
CA TYR A 110 8.54 13.05 4.93
C TYR A 110 7.88 13.24 3.57
N SER A 111 7.97 12.23 2.72
CA SER A 111 7.32 12.27 1.42
C SER A 111 5.81 12.12 1.58
N GLN A 112 5.06 13.08 1.06
CA GLN A 112 3.61 13.15 1.15
C GLN A 112 2.99 13.54 -0.19
N PHE A 113 1.70 13.23 -0.38
CA PHE A 113 0.97 13.58 -1.59
C PHE A 113 0.25 14.92 -1.44
N ALA A 114 0.25 15.73 -2.51
CA ALA A 114 -0.43 17.01 -2.53
C ALA A 114 -0.99 17.33 -3.93
N LEU A 115 -2.07 18.11 -3.99
CA LEU A 115 -2.65 18.57 -5.24
C LEU A 115 -1.94 19.82 -5.82
N LYS A 116 -1.03 20.45 -5.06
CA LYS A 116 -0.31 21.68 -5.45
C LYS A 116 0.40 21.53 -6.81
N GLN A 117 0.97 20.38 -7.10
CA GLN A 117 1.65 20.08 -8.37
C GLN A 117 0.77 20.28 -9.61
N PHE A 118 -0.53 20.03 -9.50
CA PHE A 118 -1.45 20.17 -10.62
C PHE A 118 -1.82 21.62 -10.87
N ALA A 119 -1.78 22.49 -9.86
CA ALA A 119 -1.89 23.92 -10.01
C ALA A 119 -0.72 24.51 -10.84
N GLN A 120 0.45 23.85 -10.82
CA GLN A 120 1.63 24.21 -11.61
C GLN A 120 1.59 23.68 -13.05
N GLY A 121 0.46 23.11 -13.49
CA GLY A 121 0.27 22.62 -14.86
C GLY A 121 0.79 21.21 -15.12
N LYS A 122 1.28 20.47 -14.11
CA LYS A 122 1.68 19.08 -14.29
C LYS A 122 0.49 18.22 -14.72
N ARG A 123 0.75 17.26 -15.60
CA ARG A 123 -0.23 16.32 -16.12
C ARG A 123 0.10 14.92 -15.64
N THR A 124 -0.92 14.10 -15.48
CA THR A 124 -0.82 12.74 -14.96
C THR A 124 -0.73 11.74 -16.10
N LEU A 125 0.29 10.87 -16.06
CA LEU A 125 0.42 9.71 -16.92
C LEU A 125 0.00 8.46 -16.16
N LYS A 126 -0.81 7.63 -16.81
CA LYS A 126 -1.10 6.26 -16.37
C LYS A 126 -0.11 5.32 -17.03
N CYS A 127 0.61 4.54 -16.24
CA CYS A 127 1.63 3.61 -16.67
C CYS A 127 1.18 2.17 -16.46
N ALA A 128 1.51 1.29 -17.40
CA ALA A 128 1.16 -0.12 -17.33
C ALA A 128 1.95 -0.86 -16.24
N ALA A 129 1.38 -1.95 -15.75
CA ALA A 129 2.07 -2.89 -14.88
C ALA A 129 3.33 -3.46 -15.55
N GLY A 130 4.33 -3.83 -14.74
CA GLY A 130 5.59 -4.44 -15.19
C GLY A 130 6.73 -3.44 -15.43
N THR A 131 6.45 -2.17 -15.64
CA THR A 131 7.48 -1.13 -15.66
C THR A 131 7.91 -0.80 -14.23
N PRO A 132 9.21 -0.84 -13.88
CA PRO A 132 9.66 -0.51 -12.53
C PRO A 132 9.47 0.99 -12.24
N TRP A 133 9.01 1.28 -11.03
CA TRP A 133 8.78 2.63 -10.53
C TRP A 133 9.05 2.70 -9.03
N THR A 134 9.01 3.87 -8.42
CA THR A 134 9.32 4.01 -6.98
C THR A 134 8.14 4.57 -6.20
N TRP A 135 7.92 3.98 -5.03
CA TRP A 135 6.93 4.38 -4.05
C TRP A 135 7.59 5.08 -2.86
N CYS A 136 7.30 6.35 -2.68
CA CYS A 136 7.94 7.19 -1.67
C CYS A 136 7.01 7.59 -0.51
N LEU A 137 5.71 7.37 -0.58
CA LEU A 137 4.76 7.87 0.43
C LEU A 137 5.19 7.48 1.85
N ASN A 138 5.18 8.46 2.76
CA ASN A 138 5.60 8.38 4.16
C ASN A 138 7.09 8.05 4.40
N LYS A 139 7.92 7.99 3.37
CA LYS A 139 9.37 7.78 3.54
C LYS A 139 10.03 9.03 4.12
N PRO A 140 10.97 8.88 5.07
CA PRO A 140 11.79 9.98 5.53
C PRO A 140 12.74 10.45 4.42
N CYS A 141 12.94 11.75 4.34
CA CYS A 141 13.78 12.41 3.34
C CYS A 141 14.69 13.43 4.03
N THR A 142 15.96 13.38 3.71
CA THR A 142 16.93 14.37 4.19
C THR A 142 16.87 15.60 3.29
N VAL A 143 16.63 16.76 3.86
CA VAL A 143 16.68 18.03 3.12
C VAL A 143 18.12 18.34 2.73
N ASP A 144 18.34 18.68 1.47
CA ASP A 144 19.66 19.06 0.97
C ASP A 144 20.10 20.38 1.61
N PRO A 145 21.20 20.41 2.40
CA PRO A 145 21.65 21.63 3.05
C PRO A 145 22.12 22.71 2.07
N ALA A 146 22.58 22.30 0.87
CA ALA A 146 22.98 23.24 -0.18
C ALA A 146 21.80 23.77 -0.97
N ASN A 147 20.68 23.04 -1.00
CA ASN A 147 19.45 23.45 -1.65
C ASN A 147 18.22 23.07 -0.81
N PRO A 148 17.79 23.90 0.14
CA PRO A 148 16.68 23.58 1.06
C PRO A 148 15.31 23.36 0.37
N LYS A 149 15.22 23.60 -0.94
CA LYS A 149 14.04 23.28 -1.75
C LYS A 149 14.06 21.85 -2.29
N LYS A 150 15.09 21.08 -2.02
CA LYS A 150 15.25 19.69 -2.41
C LYS A 150 15.45 18.79 -1.19
N ALA A 151 14.97 17.56 -1.33
CA ALA A 151 15.19 16.51 -0.35
C ALA A 151 15.51 15.18 -1.05
N ILE A 152 16.33 14.37 -0.39
CA ILE A 152 16.75 13.05 -0.87
C ILE A 152 15.99 12.00 -0.08
N CYS A 153 15.26 11.15 -0.78
CA CYS A 153 14.41 10.11 -0.21
C CYS A 153 14.84 8.72 -0.70
N ALA A 154 14.96 7.76 0.21
CA ALA A 154 15.12 6.35 -0.13
C ALA A 154 13.72 5.73 -0.30
N CYS A 155 13.36 5.35 -1.54
CA CYS A 155 12.03 4.91 -1.93
C CYS A 155 12.04 3.45 -2.37
N ASP A 156 10.93 2.73 -2.16
CA ASP A 156 10.82 1.33 -2.56
C ASP A 156 10.67 1.20 -4.08
N VAL A 157 11.43 0.29 -4.70
CA VAL A 157 11.27 -0.05 -6.12
C VAL A 157 10.17 -1.10 -6.27
N LEU A 158 9.11 -0.76 -6.98
CA LEU A 158 7.97 -1.62 -7.28
C LEU A 158 7.96 -2.00 -8.77
N ARG A 159 7.39 -3.19 -9.07
CA ARG A 159 7.27 -3.73 -10.44
C ARG A 159 5.87 -4.25 -10.74
N THR A 160 4.96 -4.15 -9.79
CA THR A 160 3.61 -4.70 -9.86
C THR A 160 2.56 -3.59 -9.92
N GLY A 161 1.42 -3.92 -10.52
CA GLY A 161 0.26 -3.03 -10.59
C GLY A 161 0.40 -1.88 -11.61
N GLU A 162 -0.73 -1.34 -12.00
CA GLU A 162 -0.79 -0.07 -12.72
C GLU A 162 -0.41 1.06 -11.78
N TRP A 163 0.30 2.04 -12.29
CA TRP A 163 0.76 3.17 -11.51
C TRP A 163 0.63 4.48 -12.29
N ILE A 164 0.73 5.57 -11.58
CA ILE A 164 0.69 6.91 -12.17
C ILE A 164 1.93 7.72 -11.78
N THR A 165 2.28 8.68 -12.62
CA THR A 165 3.24 9.73 -12.28
C THR A 165 2.70 11.08 -12.74
N ALA A 166 2.91 12.14 -11.95
CA ALA A 166 2.42 13.47 -12.23
C ALA A 166 3.55 14.36 -12.75
N GLY A 167 3.82 14.29 -14.05
CA GLY A 167 4.90 15.03 -14.71
C GLY A 167 6.20 14.24 -14.92
N GLY A 168 6.20 12.94 -14.57
CA GLY A 168 7.26 11.99 -14.92
C GLY A 168 7.02 11.31 -16.27
N ASN A 169 7.59 10.13 -16.47
CA ASN A 169 7.43 9.31 -17.66
C ASN A 169 7.25 7.83 -17.26
N CYS A 170 6.54 7.07 -18.07
CA CYS A 170 6.44 5.62 -17.92
C CYS A 170 7.71 4.89 -18.40
N ASN A 171 8.46 5.49 -19.32
CA ASN A 171 9.74 4.95 -19.77
C ASN A 171 10.88 5.45 -18.87
N THR A 172 11.54 4.55 -18.18
CA THR A 172 12.41 4.88 -17.05
C THR A 172 13.89 4.94 -17.37
N ALA A 173 14.34 4.39 -18.51
CA ALA A 173 15.75 4.26 -18.80
C ALA A 173 16.34 5.50 -19.46
N THR A 174 16.90 6.41 -18.69
CA THR A 174 17.77 7.50 -19.17
C THR A 174 19.10 7.47 -18.40
N CYS A 175 20.14 8.17 -18.92
CA CYS A 175 21.42 8.27 -18.21
C CYS A 175 21.34 9.02 -16.86
N LYS A 176 20.25 9.72 -16.60
CA LYS A 176 20.06 10.53 -15.37
C LYS A 176 18.93 10.01 -14.46
N THR A 177 18.07 9.15 -14.98
CA THR A 177 16.90 8.66 -14.29
C THR A 177 16.70 7.19 -14.62
N ALA A 178 16.83 6.32 -13.63
CA ALA A 178 16.54 4.90 -13.78
C ALA A 178 15.08 4.56 -13.50
N TYR A 179 14.45 5.33 -12.60
CA TYR A 179 13.05 5.18 -12.23
C TYR A 179 12.38 6.54 -12.08
N TRP A 180 11.07 6.58 -12.31
CA TRP A 180 10.23 7.69 -11.89
C TRP A 180 9.45 7.29 -10.64
N SER A 181 9.30 8.21 -9.71
CA SER A 181 8.40 8.00 -8.59
C SER A 181 6.94 8.22 -9.02
N GLY A 182 6.04 7.51 -8.37
CA GLY A 182 4.62 7.52 -8.69
C GLY A 182 3.79 7.03 -7.52
N ALA A 183 2.55 6.66 -7.81
CA ALA A 183 1.61 6.06 -6.88
C ALA A 183 0.83 4.93 -7.57
N PRO A 184 0.37 3.89 -6.84
CA PRO A 184 -0.62 2.96 -7.35
C PRO A 184 -1.87 3.72 -7.82
N LEU A 185 -2.49 3.28 -8.90
CA LEU A 185 -3.61 4.00 -9.51
C LEU A 185 -4.77 4.22 -8.53
N ASN A 186 -5.11 3.19 -7.73
CA ASN A 186 -6.21 3.28 -6.76
C ASN A 186 -5.87 4.29 -5.65
N ASP A 187 -4.68 4.18 -5.04
CA ASP A 187 -4.23 5.08 -3.97
C ASP A 187 -4.19 6.53 -4.44
N PHE A 188 -3.80 6.76 -5.70
CA PHE A 188 -3.82 8.10 -6.30
C PHE A 188 -5.25 8.65 -6.42
N ASN A 189 -6.19 7.84 -6.89
CA ASN A 189 -7.59 8.26 -7.03
C ASN A 189 -8.19 8.55 -5.65
N ASP A 190 -8.07 7.62 -4.71
CA ASP A 190 -8.60 7.75 -3.36
C ASP A 190 -7.99 8.95 -2.63
N GLY A 191 -6.69 9.14 -2.73
CA GLY A 191 -5.98 10.29 -2.15
C GLY A 191 -6.37 11.61 -2.79
N THR A 192 -6.59 11.63 -4.10
CA THR A 192 -7.07 12.81 -4.84
C THR A 192 -8.47 13.20 -4.37
N ASP A 193 -9.39 12.25 -4.33
CA ASP A 193 -10.78 12.50 -3.91
C ASP A 193 -10.85 12.96 -2.45
N PHE A 194 -10.04 12.35 -1.58
CA PHE A 194 -9.89 12.79 -0.20
C PHE A 194 -9.45 14.25 -0.11
N LEU A 195 -8.37 14.64 -0.80
CA LEU A 195 -7.86 16.02 -0.76
C LEU A 195 -8.83 17.03 -1.41
N VAL A 196 -9.50 16.66 -2.49
CA VAL A 196 -10.54 17.49 -3.12
C VAL A 196 -11.65 17.83 -2.12
N LYS A 197 -12.08 16.82 -1.35
CA LYS A 197 -13.09 16.98 -0.28
C LYS A 197 -12.57 17.83 0.87
N GLN A 198 -11.37 17.55 1.39
CA GLN A 198 -10.77 18.31 2.51
C GLN A 198 -10.53 19.78 2.17
N LEU A 199 -10.12 20.05 0.93
CA LEU A 199 -9.86 21.40 0.43
C LEU A 199 -11.11 22.09 -0.10
N LYS A 200 -12.29 21.43 -0.07
CA LYS A 200 -13.59 21.93 -0.58
C LYS A 200 -13.49 22.42 -2.03
N LEU A 201 -12.73 21.73 -2.86
CA LEU A 201 -12.59 22.08 -4.27
C LEU A 201 -13.85 21.69 -5.05
N LYS A 202 -14.32 22.55 -5.95
CA LYS A 202 -15.49 22.27 -6.80
C LYS A 202 -15.24 21.12 -7.79
N LYS A 203 -13.98 20.90 -8.17
CA LYS A 203 -13.55 19.85 -9.11
C LYS A 203 -12.09 19.45 -8.84
N SER A 204 -11.72 18.22 -9.22
CA SER A 204 -10.34 17.79 -9.18
C SER A 204 -9.47 18.65 -10.11
N PRO A 205 -8.29 19.11 -9.65
CA PRO A 205 -7.33 19.83 -10.48
C PRO A 205 -6.50 18.88 -11.36
N VAL A 206 -6.62 17.57 -11.19
CA VAL A 206 -5.86 16.57 -11.93
C VAL A 206 -6.20 16.64 -13.41
N LYS A 207 -5.16 16.72 -14.24
CA LYS A 207 -5.25 16.65 -15.69
C LYS A 207 -4.51 15.41 -16.16
N TRP A 208 -5.17 14.59 -16.94
CA TRP A 208 -4.57 13.41 -17.55
C TRP A 208 -3.90 13.76 -18.88
N CYS A 209 -2.80 13.12 -19.18
CA CYS A 209 -2.23 13.12 -20.52
C CYS A 209 -3.13 12.32 -21.47
N SER A 210 -3.18 12.72 -22.73
CA SER A 210 -3.78 11.89 -23.75
C SER A 210 -2.93 10.63 -23.95
N GLN A 211 -3.52 9.51 -24.41
CA GLN A 211 -2.75 8.29 -24.72
C GLN A 211 -1.66 8.54 -25.77
N ALA A 212 -1.79 9.57 -26.58
CA ALA A 212 -0.77 9.99 -27.55
C ALA A 212 0.49 10.57 -26.88
N ASP A 213 0.37 11.16 -25.70
CA ASP A 213 1.48 11.76 -24.94
C ASP A 213 2.28 10.72 -24.14
N ALA A 214 1.82 9.45 -24.09
CA ALA A 214 2.41 8.38 -23.31
C ALA A 214 3.42 7.49 -24.08
N ARG A 215 3.74 7.84 -25.35
CA ARG A 215 4.64 7.09 -26.22
C ARG A 215 6.04 7.69 -26.26
#